data_160abaed6f87a0f2bb0de1581d17d046
#
_entry.id   160abaed6f87a0f2bb0de1581d17d046
#
_cell.length_a   1.000
_cell.length_b   1.000
_cell.length_c   1.000
_cell.angle_alpha   90.00
_cell.angle_beta   90.00
_cell.angle_gamma   90.00
#
_symmetry.space_group_name_H-M   'P 1'
#
loop_
_entity.id
_entity.type
_entity.pdbx_description
1 polymer ?
#
loop_
_entity_poly.entity_id
_entity_poly.type
_entity_poly.pdbx_seq_one_letter_code
_entity_poly.pdbx_strand_id
1 'polypeptide(L)'
;MKKLLLALLISCLVISLPLIVGCTKEPAVTTAGTTSGESVTDAPQKNTTVLTTATAPTTTTTAPTTTTSGDVNKPEDDTMRILFLGNSLMFYNDMPETFRKMANAAGKNVYIQTILDGGSTIAKYADPSHELGVSARKMISLGNWDYIVIQPSRRATPWENTVLEREIKAAKTIKSLADGIGAKIIIYSVWGNNNGKATAYTAVGASGTESLTTKLISRPAHAKFMYEFGLRVASELGEGITTVYAGLAFENCIALNPDINLYHTDYTHPSPEGSYLAAASFYATIFGEKSLEVGYKHGINKYKELCTVADKTILEGLMPDFKEPEISDNVDQYRILYIGSALINDYSMAEVLEKIAKESVGKEIYSQSLLSGSYTNTLLTEPTKDLGFRDALLERWDAVVIQITRRCTPSSPDVAESELEALKEVWDTIVKSTSNVYIFALNGSDGQSIFTTKGGELNYTKTSNKETYTSAEMSKYYADLAKAWAEELGCKYIDYANGYTDLSAAGIKNATTVGYLQACSLFYSIFGEEIPETSKELNGLTATVATEVRKIALKHCPIAKE
;
A
#
# COMPACT_ATOMS: atom_id res chain seq x y z
N MET A 1 28.25 39.33 -19.28
CA MET A 1 27.98 40.08 -20.52
C MET A 1 27.58 39.11 -21.61
N LYS A 2 26.46 39.43 -22.25
CA LYS A 2 25.80 38.88 -23.45
C LYS A 2 25.14 37.51 -23.23
N LYS A 3 23.79 37.35 -22.97
CA LYS A 3 22.56 37.83 -23.65
C LYS A 3 22.59 37.63 -25.17
N LEU A 4 21.71 36.83 -25.66
CA LEU A 4 20.62 37.03 -26.64
C LEU A 4 20.40 35.73 -27.42
N LEU A 5 19.20 35.16 -27.33
CA LEU A 5 18.03 35.29 -28.20
C LEU A 5 18.16 34.50 -29.52
N LEU A 6 17.31 33.53 -29.77
CA LEU A 6 16.38 33.59 -30.88
C LEU A 6 15.21 32.62 -30.72
N ALA A 7 14.04 33.18 -30.90
CA ALA A 7 12.73 32.52 -30.90
C ALA A 7 12.26 32.22 -32.33
N LEU A 8 11.22 31.40 -32.42
CA LEU A 8 10.24 31.21 -33.51
C LEU A 8 10.68 30.42 -34.76
N LEU A 9 9.95 29.31 -34.98
CA LEU A 9 9.11 29.22 -36.18
C LEU A 9 8.08 28.10 -36.03
N ILE A 10 6.81 28.51 -36.04
CA ILE A 10 5.58 27.74 -36.20
C ILE A 10 5.47 27.30 -37.65
N SER A 11 5.09 26.07 -37.95
CA SER A 11 4.31 25.81 -39.16
C SER A 11 3.45 24.56 -39.04
N CYS A 12 2.16 24.78 -39.15
CA CYS A 12 1.08 23.80 -39.31
C CYS A 12 1.26 22.96 -40.56
N LEU A 13 0.93 21.66 -40.48
CA LEU A 13 0.34 20.97 -41.63
C LEU A 13 -0.68 19.92 -41.12
N VAL A 14 -1.91 20.19 -41.48
CA VAL A 14 -3.10 19.29 -41.41
C VAL A 14 -3.14 18.51 -42.72
N ILE A 15 -3.24 17.19 -42.70
CA ILE A 15 -3.88 16.41 -43.82
C ILE A 15 -4.46 15.08 -43.26
N SER A 16 -5.73 15.03 -43.18
CA SER A 16 -6.80 14.05 -43.60
C SER A 16 -6.52 12.53 -43.61
N LEU A 17 -7.51 11.84 -43.02
CA LEU A 17 -7.86 10.40 -43.11
C LEU A 17 -8.09 9.91 -44.55
N PRO A 18 -8.10 8.57 -44.73
CA PRO A 18 -9.42 7.94 -44.88
C PRO A 18 -9.65 6.61 -44.12
N LEU A 19 -10.92 6.39 -43.79
CA LEU A 19 -11.56 5.14 -43.38
C LEU A 19 -11.36 4.04 -44.42
N ILE A 20 -11.15 2.79 -43.99
CA ILE A 20 -11.60 1.60 -44.73
C ILE A 20 -12.23 0.62 -43.73
N VAL A 21 -13.50 0.34 -44.02
CA VAL A 21 -14.37 -0.70 -43.44
C VAL A 21 -14.03 -2.03 -44.12
N GLY A 22 -14.00 -3.13 -43.38
CA GLY A 22 -13.92 -4.46 -43.99
C GLY A 22 -14.26 -5.56 -42.96
N CYS A 23 -15.41 -6.17 -43.19
CA CYS A 23 -16.08 -7.23 -42.42
C CYS A 23 -15.47 -8.63 -42.58
N THR A 24 -15.82 -9.46 -41.57
CA THR A 24 -16.15 -10.90 -41.58
C THR A 24 -15.06 -11.97 -41.53
N LYS A 25 -15.07 -12.83 -40.55
CA LYS A 25 -15.67 -14.17 -40.43
C LYS A 25 -15.07 -15.00 -39.31
N GLU A 26 -15.91 -15.53 -38.45
CA GLU A 26 -15.65 -16.76 -37.69
C GLU A 26 -15.65 -17.98 -38.63
N PRO A 27 -15.00 -19.09 -38.22
CA PRO A 27 -15.78 -20.24 -37.74
C PRO A 27 -15.15 -21.10 -36.63
N ALA A 28 -15.99 -21.51 -35.69
CA ALA A 28 -16.41 -22.88 -35.36
C ALA A 28 -15.37 -23.90 -34.82
N VAL A 29 -15.54 -24.18 -33.54
CA VAL A 29 -15.68 -25.47 -32.79
C VAL A 29 -14.94 -26.71 -33.30
N THR A 30 -14.11 -27.32 -32.46
CA THR A 30 -14.16 -28.75 -32.14
C THR A 30 -13.57 -29.11 -30.77
N THR A 31 -14.25 -30.03 -30.13
CA THR A 31 -14.13 -30.61 -28.80
C THR A 31 -13.03 -31.68 -28.63
N ALA A 32 -12.62 -31.88 -27.42
CA ALA A 32 -12.15 -33.07 -26.66
C ALA A 32 -10.79 -32.82 -26.00
N GLY A 33 -10.51 -33.04 -24.74
CA GLY A 33 -11.04 -33.86 -23.68
C GLY A 33 -9.93 -34.10 -22.65
N THR A 34 -10.25 -34.03 -21.35
CA THR A 34 -9.61 -34.67 -20.17
C THR A 34 -8.11 -34.38 -19.88
N THR A 35 -7.63 -34.02 -18.73
CA THR A 35 -7.82 -34.39 -17.31
C THR A 35 -6.87 -33.56 -16.41
N SER A 36 -7.37 -33.18 -15.23
CA SER A 36 -6.75 -33.07 -13.90
C SER A 36 -5.47 -32.24 -13.65
N GLY A 37 -5.60 -31.27 -12.75
CA GLY A 37 -4.50 -30.63 -12.03
C GLY A 37 -4.97 -29.40 -11.28
N GLU A 38 -5.41 -29.59 -10.04
CA GLU A 38 -5.75 -28.50 -9.13
C GLU A 38 -4.53 -27.64 -8.82
N SER A 39 -4.66 -26.33 -9.01
CA SER A 39 -3.90 -25.36 -8.23
C SER A 39 -4.83 -24.20 -7.89
N VAL A 40 -5.11 -24.09 -6.62
CA VAL A 40 -5.92 -23.02 -6.02
C VAL A 40 -5.08 -21.74 -6.03
N THR A 41 -5.49 -20.75 -6.81
CA THR A 41 -5.06 -19.36 -6.64
C THR A 41 -6.30 -18.53 -6.36
N ASP A 42 -6.45 -18.13 -5.12
CA ASP A 42 -7.47 -17.19 -4.69
C ASP A 42 -7.21 -15.81 -5.29
N ALA A 43 -8.03 -15.45 -6.27
CA ALA A 43 -8.20 -14.05 -6.67
C ALA A 43 -9.44 -13.48 -5.95
N PRO A 44 -9.40 -12.23 -5.46
CA PRO A 44 -10.54 -11.67 -4.75
C PRO A 44 -11.73 -11.48 -5.68
N GLN A 45 -12.83 -12.13 -5.34
CA GLN A 45 -14.11 -11.98 -6.02
C GLN A 45 -14.61 -10.54 -5.89
N LYS A 46 -14.93 -9.94 -7.03
CA LYS A 46 -15.77 -8.75 -7.11
C LYS A 46 -17.19 -9.15 -6.68
N ASN A 47 -17.55 -8.86 -5.44
CA ASN A 47 -18.94 -8.93 -5.03
C ASN A 47 -19.67 -7.70 -5.57
N THR A 48 -20.27 -7.87 -6.73
CA THR A 48 -21.36 -7.00 -7.19
C THR A 48 -22.61 -7.49 -6.49
N THR A 49 -23.07 -6.79 -5.46
CA THR A 49 -24.33 -7.10 -4.79
C THR A 49 -25.47 -6.77 -5.73
N VAL A 50 -26.06 -7.83 -6.27
CA VAL A 50 -27.27 -7.76 -7.10
C VAL A 50 -28.42 -7.27 -6.20
N LEU A 51 -29.10 -6.24 -6.67
CA LEU A 51 -30.32 -5.68 -6.12
C LEU A 51 -31.37 -6.80 -5.99
N THR A 52 -31.62 -7.30 -4.79
CA THR A 52 -32.79 -8.14 -4.54
C THR A 52 -34.02 -7.23 -4.44
N THR A 53 -34.82 -7.25 -5.49
CA THR A 53 -36.13 -6.61 -5.53
C THR A 53 -37.08 -7.32 -4.58
N ALA A 54 -37.43 -6.68 -3.47
CA ALA A 54 -38.58 -7.06 -2.69
C ALA A 54 -39.86 -6.64 -3.44
N THR A 55 -40.73 -7.60 -3.70
CA THR A 55 -42.02 -7.43 -4.36
C THR A 55 -42.91 -6.54 -3.50
N ALA A 56 -43.38 -5.43 -4.08
CA ALA A 56 -44.35 -4.54 -3.45
C ALA A 56 -45.77 -5.09 -3.63
N PRO A 57 -46.69 -4.90 -2.69
CA PRO A 57 -48.09 -5.22 -2.88
C PRO A 57 -48.78 -4.17 -3.75
N THR A 58 -49.60 -4.67 -4.67
CA THR A 58 -50.39 -3.91 -5.61
C THR A 58 -51.49 -3.13 -4.89
N THR A 59 -51.53 -1.81 -5.02
CA THR A 59 -52.70 -1.01 -4.70
C THR A 59 -53.06 -0.04 -5.82
N THR A 60 -54.35 0.03 -6.05
CA THR A 60 -55.12 0.60 -7.14
C THR A 60 -54.92 2.12 -7.29
N THR A 61 -54.77 2.56 -8.52
CA THR A 61 -54.60 3.94 -9.01
C THR A 61 -55.86 4.78 -8.83
N THR A 62 -55.74 5.96 -8.23
CA THR A 62 -56.60 7.13 -8.46
C THR A 62 -55.76 8.35 -8.77
N ALA A 63 -56.24 9.14 -9.75
CA ALA A 63 -55.51 10.23 -10.40
C ALA A 63 -55.18 11.44 -9.54
N PRO A 64 -54.18 12.29 -9.92
CA PRO A 64 -53.54 13.26 -9.02
C PRO A 64 -54.34 14.56 -8.89
N THR A 65 -54.53 15.01 -7.69
CA THR A 65 -54.89 16.39 -7.38
C THR A 65 -53.62 17.12 -6.92
N THR A 66 -53.28 18.20 -7.58
CA THR A 66 -52.18 19.11 -7.28
C THR A 66 -52.43 19.76 -5.93
N THR A 67 -51.55 19.56 -4.95
CA THR A 67 -51.45 20.42 -3.78
C THR A 67 -49.98 20.61 -3.39
N THR A 68 -49.65 21.85 -3.14
CA THR A 68 -48.47 22.51 -2.59
C THR A 68 -47.82 21.77 -1.43
N SER A 69 -46.44 21.85 -1.43
CA SER A 69 -45.48 21.68 -0.34
C SER A 69 -46.05 21.23 1.01
N GLY A 70 -45.74 20.04 1.42
CA GLY A 70 -45.99 19.55 2.76
C GLY A 70 -45.61 18.08 2.88
N ASP A 71 -44.78 17.78 3.84
CA ASP A 71 -44.52 16.50 4.48
C ASP A 71 -44.55 15.25 3.59
N VAL A 72 -43.38 14.84 3.19
CA VAL A 72 -43.15 13.46 2.76
C VAL A 72 -43.45 12.56 3.96
N ASN A 73 -44.55 11.79 3.91
CA ASN A 73 -45.00 10.90 4.96
C ASN A 73 -43.84 9.96 5.39
N LYS A 74 -43.19 10.30 6.48
CA LYS A 74 -42.35 9.38 7.23
C LYS A 74 -43.30 8.30 7.80
N PRO A 75 -43.01 6.99 7.64
CA PRO A 75 -43.78 5.96 8.34
C PRO A 75 -43.80 6.27 9.83
N GLU A 76 -44.95 6.14 10.47
CA GLU A 76 -45.14 6.33 11.94
C GLU A 76 -44.43 5.23 12.76
N ASP A 77 -43.47 4.49 12.19
CA ASP A 77 -42.71 3.52 12.93
C ASP A 77 -41.47 4.21 13.58
N ASP A 78 -41.14 3.84 14.80
CA ASP A 78 -39.95 4.33 15.53
C ASP A 78 -38.61 3.86 14.91
N THR A 79 -38.62 3.43 13.65
CA THR A 79 -37.44 2.91 12.99
C THR A 79 -36.53 4.02 12.49
N MET A 80 -35.32 4.10 13.03
CA MET A 80 -34.27 4.99 12.51
C MET A 80 -33.71 4.44 11.20
N ARG A 81 -33.70 5.24 10.13
CA ARG A 81 -33.29 4.84 8.78
C ARG A 81 -31.99 5.54 8.39
N ILE A 82 -30.96 4.76 8.07
CA ILE A 82 -29.61 5.26 7.78
C ILE A 82 -29.14 4.73 6.45
N LEU A 83 -28.73 5.66 5.55
CA LEU A 83 -28.08 5.34 4.30
C LEU A 83 -26.57 5.54 4.44
N PHE A 84 -25.76 4.51 4.13
CA PHE A 84 -24.31 4.58 4.14
C PHE A 84 -23.76 4.71 2.73
N LEU A 85 -22.96 5.77 2.51
CA LEU A 85 -22.21 6.03 1.27
C LEU A 85 -20.71 6.02 1.60
N GLY A 86 -19.97 5.03 1.11
CA GLY A 86 -18.57 4.90 1.49
C GLY A 86 -17.81 3.83 0.69
N ASN A 87 -16.71 3.39 1.25
CA ASN A 87 -15.81 2.45 0.58
C ASN A 87 -15.42 1.24 1.45
N SER A 88 -14.33 0.57 1.08
CA SER A 88 -13.88 -0.64 1.77
C SER A 88 -13.62 -0.46 3.26
N LEU A 89 -13.23 0.71 3.74
CA LEU A 89 -13.05 0.97 5.18
C LEU A 89 -14.38 0.88 5.96
N MET A 90 -15.50 0.91 5.27
CA MET A 90 -16.84 0.77 5.83
C MET A 90 -17.41 -0.64 5.64
N PHE A 91 -17.17 -1.30 4.51
CA PHE A 91 -17.75 -2.62 4.27
C PHE A 91 -16.92 -3.80 4.78
N TYR A 92 -15.63 -3.61 5.10
CA TYR A 92 -14.84 -4.67 5.71
C TYR A 92 -15.48 -5.16 7.01
N ASN A 93 -15.55 -6.48 7.16
CA ASN A 93 -16.19 -7.17 8.27
C ASN A 93 -17.64 -6.71 8.55
N ASP A 94 -18.29 -6.20 7.50
CA ASP A 94 -19.71 -5.78 7.55
C ASP A 94 -20.02 -4.80 8.70
N MET A 95 -19.20 -3.74 8.82
CA MET A 95 -19.28 -2.76 9.91
C MET A 95 -20.67 -2.13 10.06
N PRO A 96 -21.38 -1.68 8.99
CA PRO A 96 -22.73 -1.13 9.13
C PRO A 96 -23.72 -2.12 9.75
N GLU A 97 -23.63 -3.38 9.35
CA GLU A 97 -24.51 -4.44 9.90
C GLU A 97 -24.13 -4.78 11.36
N THR A 98 -22.84 -4.73 11.71
CA THR A 98 -22.38 -4.87 13.09
C THR A 98 -22.97 -3.77 13.98
N PHE A 99 -22.94 -2.52 13.51
CA PHE A 99 -23.60 -1.38 14.17
C PHE A 99 -25.11 -1.61 14.32
N ARG A 100 -25.81 -2.02 13.24
CA ARG A 100 -27.25 -2.29 13.29
C ARG A 100 -27.60 -3.36 14.31
N LYS A 101 -26.86 -4.46 14.34
CA LYS A 101 -27.06 -5.54 15.31
C LYS A 101 -26.80 -5.10 16.74
N MET A 102 -25.78 -4.27 16.96
CA MET A 102 -25.49 -3.66 18.25
C MET A 102 -26.67 -2.77 18.70
N ALA A 103 -27.15 -1.89 17.83
CA ALA A 103 -28.31 -1.04 18.11
C ALA A 103 -29.57 -1.86 18.44
N ASN A 104 -29.85 -2.88 17.63
CA ASN A 104 -31.01 -3.77 17.90
C ASN A 104 -30.88 -4.54 19.21
N ALA A 105 -29.65 -4.97 19.59
CA ALA A 105 -29.44 -5.59 20.91
C ALA A 105 -29.71 -4.64 22.07
N ALA A 106 -29.58 -3.33 21.84
CA ALA A 106 -29.96 -2.28 22.78
C ALA A 106 -31.46 -1.89 22.72
N GLY A 107 -32.27 -2.59 21.94
CA GLY A 107 -33.69 -2.28 21.74
C GLY A 107 -33.94 -1.08 20.81
N LYS A 108 -32.94 -0.59 20.08
CA LYS A 108 -33.07 0.48 19.09
C LYS A 108 -33.46 -0.14 17.74
N ASN A 109 -34.56 0.31 17.17
CA ASN A 109 -34.99 -0.18 15.85
C ASN A 109 -34.27 0.60 14.75
N VAL A 110 -33.31 -0.05 14.07
CA VAL A 110 -32.49 0.57 13.02
C VAL A 110 -32.58 -0.19 11.72
N TYR A 111 -32.92 0.53 10.65
CA TYR A 111 -32.88 0.07 9.28
C TYR A 111 -31.71 0.72 8.55
N ILE A 112 -30.91 -0.07 7.85
CA ILE A 112 -29.77 0.44 7.08
C ILE A 112 -29.90 0.05 5.59
N GLN A 113 -29.38 0.93 4.74
CA GLN A 113 -29.02 0.61 3.35
C GLN A 113 -27.61 1.11 3.07
N THR A 114 -26.95 0.45 2.15
CA THR A 114 -25.58 0.76 1.83
C THR A 114 -25.37 0.90 0.32
N ILE A 115 -24.61 1.90 -0.10
CA ILE A 115 -23.99 1.98 -1.43
C ILE A 115 -22.50 2.12 -1.18
N LEU A 116 -21.77 1.00 -1.28
CA LEU A 116 -20.37 0.91 -0.90
C LEU A 116 -19.57 0.35 -2.08
N ASP A 117 -18.48 1.03 -2.46
CA ASP A 117 -17.61 0.62 -3.56
C ASP A 117 -16.14 0.82 -3.19
N GLY A 118 -15.29 -0.16 -3.55
CA GLY A 118 -13.88 -0.19 -3.16
C GLY A 118 -13.11 1.03 -3.67
N GLY A 119 -12.41 1.73 -2.75
CA GLY A 119 -11.61 2.91 -3.08
C GLY A 119 -12.40 4.14 -3.53
N SER A 120 -13.72 4.13 -3.42
CA SER A 120 -14.57 5.25 -3.84
C SER A 120 -14.49 6.43 -2.87
N THR A 121 -14.73 7.63 -3.42
CA THR A 121 -14.71 8.91 -2.73
C THR A 121 -16.10 9.52 -2.73
N ILE A 122 -16.38 10.49 -1.85
CA ILE A 122 -17.66 11.22 -1.85
C ILE A 122 -17.90 11.86 -3.22
N ALA A 123 -16.86 12.29 -3.91
CA ALA A 123 -16.97 12.90 -5.24
C ALA A 123 -17.67 12.01 -6.26
N LYS A 124 -17.45 10.70 -6.24
CA LYS A 124 -18.16 9.76 -7.13
C LYS A 124 -19.65 9.65 -6.80
N TYR A 125 -20.00 9.68 -5.50
CA TYR A 125 -21.42 9.67 -5.07
C TYR A 125 -22.14 10.98 -5.37
N ALA A 126 -21.41 12.09 -5.41
CA ALA A 126 -21.96 13.39 -5.74
C ALA A 126 -22.12 13.64 -7.25
N ASP A 127 -21.37 12.93 -8.09
CA ASP A 127 -21.36 13.10 -9.55
C ASP A 127 -22.60 12.46 -10.19
N PRO A 128 -23.50 13.26 -10.81
CA PRO A 128 -24.72 12.73 -11.44
C PRO A 128 -24.44 11.88 -12.69
N SER A 129 -23.25 11.94 -13.26
CA SER A 129 -22.85 11.15 -14.43
C SER A 129 -22.20 9.81 -14.06
N HIS A 130 -21.72 9.67 -12.81
CA HIS A 130 -21.12 8.44 -12.32
C HIS A 130 -22.21 7.46 -11.82
N GLU A 131 -22.05 6.15 -12.06
CA GLU A 131 -23.03 5.13 -11.64
C GLU A 131 -23.36 5.15 -10.15
N LEU A 132 -22.35 5.41 -9.30
CA LEU A 132 -22.55 5.57 -7.85
C LEU A 132 -23.36 6.83 -7.52
N GLY A 133 -23.15 7.92 -8.26
CA GLY A 133 -23.90 9.16 -8.08
C GLY A 133 -25.36 9.03 -8.55
N VAL A 134 -25.60 8.30 -9.63
CA VAL A 134 -26.97 7.93 -10.08
C VAL A 134 -27.66 7.09 -9.01
N SER A 135 -26.97 6.07 -8.48
CA SER A 135 -27.50 5.17 -7.43
C SER A 135 -27.76 5.91 -6.12
N ALA A 136 -26.82 6.79 -5.70
CA ALA A 136 -26.98 7.59 -4.51
C ALA A 136 -28.19 8.52 -4.59
N ARG A 137 -28.34 9.27 -5.71
CA ARG A 137 -29.50 10.16 -5.94
C ARG A 137 -30.81 9.39 -5.93
N LYS A 138 -30.86 8.25 -6.61
CA LYS A 138 -32.03 7.38 -6.62
C LYS A 138 -32.39 6.91 -5.21
N MET A 139 -31.41 6.44 -4.43
CA MET A 139 -31.64 5.94 -3.07
C MET A 139 -32.05 7.08 -2.12
N ILE A 140 -31.41 8.24 -2.21
CA ILE A 140 -31.79 9.43 -1.43
C ILE A 140 -33.22 9.85 -1.77
N SER A 141 -33.58 9.91 -3.06
CA SER A 141 -34.92 10.36 -3.50
C SER A 141 -36.06 9.41 -3.13
N LEU A 142 -35.77 8.13 -2.81
CA LEU A 142 -36.77 7.21 -2.27
C LEU A 142 -37.27 7.67 -0.89
N GLY A 143 -36.56 8.58 -0.24
CA GLY A 143 -36.97 9.28 0.96
C GLY A 143 -36.91 8.46 2.26
N ASN A 144 -37.35 9.09 3.36
CA ASN A 144 -37.48 8.49 4.68
C ASN A 144 -36.13 8.12 5.35
N TRP A 145 -35.06 8.78 5.00
CA TRP A 145 -33.79 8.68 5.70
C TRP A 145 -33.74 9.67 6.87
N ASP A 146 -33.35 9.21 8.05
CA ASP A 146 -33.02 10.08 9.18
C ASP A 146 -31.60 10.60 9.03
N TYR A 147 -30.70 9.72 8.55
CA TYR A 147 -29.29 10.03 8.37
C TYR A 147 -28.75 9.51 7.05
N ILE A 148 -27.84 10.27 6.49
CA ILE A 148 -26.98 9.85 5.38
C ILE A 148 -25.54 9.92 5.87
N VAL A 149 -24.86 8.79 5.94
CA VAL A 149 -23.45 8.68 6.31
C VAL A 149 -22.59 8.87 5.08
N ILE A 150 -21.63 9.78 5.15
CA ILE A 150 -20.61 9.99 4.12
C ILE A 150 -19.22 9.79 4.70
N GLN A 151 -18.33 9.23 3.91
CA GLN A 151 -16.96 8.92 4.30
C GLN A 151 -15.97 9.76 3.48
N PRO A 152 -15.33 10.81 4.06
CA PRO A 152 -14.27 11.56 3.40
C PRO A 152 -13.12 10.66 2.97
N SER A 153 -12.52 11.00 1.83
CA SER A 153 -11.44 10.22 1.26
C SER A 153 -10.20 10.27 2.13
N ARG A 154 -9.68 9.09 2.50
CA ARG A 154 -8.41 8.96 3.18
C ARG A 154 -7.18 9.34 2.30
N ARG A 155 -7.39 9.57 1.00
CA ARG A 155 -6.35 10.07 0.09
C ARG A 155 -6.07 11.57 0.22
N ALA A 156 -6.85 12.29 1.02
CA ALA A 156 -6.53 13.68 1.35
C ALA A 156 -5.23 13.74 2.18
N THR A 157 -4.44 14.78 1.92
CA THR A 157 -3.17 15.01 2.63
C THR A 157 -3.06 16.45 3.09
N PRO A 158 -2.27 16.75 4.13
CA PRO A 158 -2.08 18.12 4.60
C PRO A 158 -1.30 19.02 3.62
N TRP A 159 -0.70 18.45 2.58
CA TRP A 159 0.15 19.19 1.64
C TRP A 159 -0.54 19.57 0.35
N GLU A 160 -1.67 18.94 0.06
CA GLU A 160 -2.36 19.09 -1.20
C GLU A 160 -3.86 19.27 -0.95
N ASN A 161 -4.36 20.45 -1.32
CA ASN A 161 -5.74 20.84 -1.01
C ASN A 161 -6.76 20.35 -2.05
N THR A 162 -6.33 19.93 -3.23
CA THR A 162 -7.25 19.59 -4.33
C THR A 162 -8.21 18.46 -3.96
N VAL A 163 -7.71 17.40 -3.32
CA VAL A 163 -8.57 16.30 -2.85
C VAL A 163 -9.52 16.80 -1.77
N LEU A 164 -9.01 17.57 -0.83
CA LEU A 164 -9.80 18.13 0.27
C LEU A 164 -10.94 19.01 -0.25
N GLU A 165 -10.66 19.97 -1.13
CA GLU A 165 -11.67 20.87 -1.71
C GLU A 165 -12.71 20.09 -2.55
N ARG A 166 -12.27 19.07 -3.31
CA ARG A 166 -13.16 18.19 -4.07
C ARG A 166 -14.12 17.43 -3.14
N GLU A 167 -13.61 16.89 -2.04
CA GLU A 167 -14.44 16.15 -1.07
C GLU A 167 -15.41 17.08 -0.35
N ILE A 168 -15.01 18.29 0.03
CA ILE A 168 -15.90 19.31 0.62
C ILE A 168 -17.02 19.70 -0.36
N LYS A 169 -16.67 19.98 -1.62
CA LYS A 169 -17.65 20.29 -2.65
C LYS A 169 -18.65 19.15 -2.85
N ALA A 170 -18.15 17.93 -2.87
CA ALA A 170 -18.99 16.73 -3.01
C ALA A 170 -19.90 16.53 -1.79
N ALA A 171 -19.37 16.71 -0.57
CA ALA A 171 -20.15 16.64 0.65
C ALA A 171 -21.28 17.68 0.68
N LYS A 172 -21.03 18.91 0.23
CA LYS A 172 -22.07 19.96 0.05
C LYS A 172 -23.16 19.52 -0.92
N THR A 173 -22.79 18.83 -2.00
CA THR A 173 -23.76 18.28 -2.96
C THR A 173 -24.65 17.21 -2.32
N ILE A 174 -24.06 16.26 -1.60
CA ILE A 174 -24.84 15.21 -0.90
C ILE A 174 -25.70 15.84 0.21
N LYS A 175 -25.16 16.83 0.95
CA LYS A 175 -25.96 17.55 1.95
C LYS A 175 -27.19 18.22 1.34
N SER A 176 -27.04 18.91 0.21
CA SER A 176 -28.19 19.53 -0.48
C SER A 176 -29.27 18.51 -0.86
N LEU A 177 -28.88 17.29 -1.26
CA LEU A 177 -29.83 16.22 -1.52
C LEU A 177 -30.49 15.71 -0.24
N ALA A 178 -29.73 15.58 0.85
CA ALA A 178 -30.24 15.20 2.15
C ALA A 178 -31.22 16.22 2.73
N ASP A 179 -30.89 17.52 2.65
CA ASP A 179 -31.76 18.63 3.08
C ASP A 179 -33.11 18.60 2.34
N GLY A 180 -33.11 18.27 1.05
CA GLY A 180 -34.32 18.16 0.22
C GLY A 180 -35.31 17.10 0.71
N ILE A 181 -34.90 16.17 1.57
CA ILE A 181 -35.73 15.12 2.17
C ILE A 181 -35.77 15.18 3.70
N GLY A 182 -35.15 16.18 4.32
CA GLY A 182 -35.09 16.32 5.77
C GLY A 182 -34.12 15.39 6.49
N ALA A 183 -33.23 14.69 5.77
CA ALA A 183 -32.22 13.82 6.38
C ALA A 183 -31.02 14.63 6.88
N LYS A 184 -30.38 14.13 7.96
CA LYS A 184 -29.14 14.72 8.51
C LYS A 184 -27.91 14.02 7.98
N ILE A 185 -26.79 14.74 7.89
CA ILE A 185 -25.51 14.16 7.49
C ILE A 185 -24.72 13.67 8.71
N ILE A 186 -24.17 12.47 8.58
CA ILE A 186 -23.14 11.95 9.48
C ILE A 186 -21.84 11.80 8.67
N ILE A 187 -20.78 12.40 9.19
CA ILE A 187 -19.42 12.24 8.65
C ILE A 187 -18.75 11.07 9.36
N TYR A 188 -18.25 10.10 8.59
CA TYR A 188 -17.44 9.02 9.11
C TYR A 188 -15.96 9.36 8.97
N SER A 189 -15.33 9.85 10.05
CA SER A 189 -13.90 10.16 10.11
C SER A 189 -13.12 8.89 10.44
N VAL A 190 -12.36 8.41 9.47
CA VAL A 190 -11.61 7.15 9.54
C VAL A 190 -10.19 7.37 10.08
N TRP A 191 -9.45 6.28 10.27
CA TRP A 191 -8.10 6.19 10.81
C TRP A 191 -7.00 6.37 9.76
N GLY A 192 -5.78 6.59 10.21
CA GLY A 192 -4.56 6.52 9.39
C GLY A 192 -4.19 5.06 9.05
N ASN A 193 -3.29 4.85 8.10
CA ASN A 193 -2.69 3.52 7.87
C ASN A 193 -1.88 3.09 9.08
N ASN A 194 -1.92 1.81 9.43
CA ASN A 194 -1.11 1.27 10.50
C ASN A 194 -0.13 0.21 10.01
N ASN A 195 1.01 0.66 9.61
CA ASN A 195 2.17 -0.21 9.42
C ASN A 195 3.29 0.16 10.40
N GLY A 196 3.00 1.01 11.39
CA GLY A 196 4.00 1.59 12.29
C GLY A 196 4.95 2.56 11.59
N LYS A 197 4.61 3.01 10.38
CA LYS A 197 5.48 3.68 9.43
C LYS A 197 4.76 4.86 8.78
N ALA A 198 5.52 5.73 8.14
CA ALA A 198 4.94 6.79 7.32
C ALA A 198 4.43 6.22 5.98
N THR A 199 3.44 6.87 5.43
CA THR A 199 2.77 6.43 4.19
C THR A 199 2.73 7.57 3.17
N ALA A 200 2.96 7.23 1.91
CA ALA A 200 2.83 8.17 0.80
C ALA A 200 1.39 8.21 0.26
N TYR A 201 0.96 9.37 -0.14
CA TYR A 201 -0.37 9.60 -0.68
C TYR A 201 -0.31 10.21 -2.07
N THR A 202 -1.32 9.87 -2.87
CA THR A 202 -1.47 10.43 -4.21
C THR A 202 -2.07 11.81 -4.12
N ALA A 203 -1.44 12.80 -4.75
CA ALA A 203 -2.02 14.11 -5.02
C ALA A 203 -2.71 14.09 -6.39
N VAL A 204 -3.80 14.84 -6.50
CA VAL A 204 -4.47 15.06 -7.78
C VAL A 204 -4.05 16.42 -8.30
N GLY A 205 -3.38 16.46 -9.45
CA GLY A 205 -3.00 17.70 -10.11
C GLY A 205 -4.18 18.49 -10.64
N ALA A 206 -3.97 19.76 -11.00
CA ALA A 206 -4.99 20.64 -11.52
C ALA A 206 -5.69 20.13 -12.78
N SER A 207 -5.04 19.22 -13.52
CA SER A 207 -5.59 18.52 -14.69
C SER A 207 -6.51 17.33 -14.36
N GLY A 208 -6.72 17.03 -13.06
CA GLY A 208 -7.42 15.83 -12.63
C GLY A 208 -6.58 14.56 -12.70
N THR A 209 -5.31 14.68 -13.14
CA THR A 209 -4.38 13.54 -13.20
C THR A 209 -3.84 13.27 -11.80
N GLU A 210 -3.99 12.05 -11.32
CA GLU A 210 -3.40 11.64 -10.06
C GLU A 210 -1.88 11.56 -10.22
N SER A 211 -1.16 12.37 -9.46
CA SER A 211 0.29 12.28 -9.32
C SER A 211 0.64 11.89 -7.91
N LEU A 212 1.72 11.12 -7.77
CA LEU A 212 2.19 10.72 -6.45
C LEU A 212 2.98 11.84 -5.81
N THR A 213 2.63 12.16 -4.57
CA THR A 213 3.50 12.97 -3.73
C THR A 213 4.51 12.04 -3.06
N THR A 214 5.76 12.50 -3.03
CA THR A 214 6.84 11.82 -2.33
C THR A 214 6.87 12.11 -0.83
N LYS A 215 5.92 12.92 -0.34
CA LYS A 215 5.83 13.24 1.09
C LYS A 215 5.16 12.10 1.83
N LEU A 216 5.79 11.72 2.90
CA LEU A 216 5.36 10.64 3.78
C LEU A 216 4.68 11.23 5.01
N ILE A 217 3.70 10.52 5.52
CA ILE A 217 2.99 10.90 6.74
C ILE A 217 2.92 9.70 7.67
N SER A 218 3.32 9.86 8.92
CA SER A 218 3.19 8.81 9.92
C SER A 218 1.73 8.51 10.25
N ARG A 219 1.45 7.34 10.80
CA ARG A 219 0.09 6.98 11.23
C ARG A 219 -0.52 8.01 12.17
N PRO A 220 0.15 8.46 13.27
CA PRO A 220 -0.44 9.45 14.18
C PRO A 220 -0.67 10.80 13.50
N ALA A 221 0.28 11.27 12.69
CA ALA A 221 0.12 12.52 11.94
C ALA A 221 -1.04 12.45 10.93
N HIS A 222 -1.20 11.29 10.26
CA HIS A 222 -2.31 11.09 9.35
C HIS A 222 -3.65 10.98 10.09
N ALA A 223 -3.71 10.27 11.22
CA ALA A 223 -4.91 10.18 12.04
C ALA A 223 -5.35 11.58 12.55
N LYS A 224 -4.39 12.40 12.99
CA LYS A 224 -4.62 13.80 13.35
C LYS A 224 -5.19 14.59 12.18
N PHE A 225 -4.57 14.47 11.01
CA PHE A 225 -5.06 15.16 9.80
C PHE A 225 -6.47 14.71 9.42
N MET A 226 -6.79 13.41 9.49
CA MET A 226 -8.14 12.90 9.19
C MET A 226 -9.18 13.41 10.18
N TYR A 227 -8.81 13.58 11.45
CA TYR A 227 -9.65 14.24 12.45
C TYR A 227 -9.92 15.69 12.08
N GLU A 228 -8.87 16.48 11.81
CA GLU A 228 -8.97 17.89 11.41
C GLU A 228 -9.74 18.05 10.09
N PHE A 229 -9.56 17.14 9.16
CA PHE A 229 -10.33 17.09 7.92
C PHE A 229 -11.82 16.85 8.18
N GLY A 230 -12.16 15.89 9.05
CA GLY A 230 -13.56 15.68 9.48
C GLY A 230 -14.18 16.93 10.08
N LEU A 231 -13.45 17.62 10.96
CA LEU A 231 -13.88 18.92 11.54
C LEU A 231 -14.11 19.97 10.45
N ARG A 232 -13.18 20.09 9.51
CA ARG A 232 -13.31 21.06 8.41
C ARG A 232 -14.51 20.76 7.52
N VAL A 233 -14.72 19.50 7.14
CA VAL A 233 -15.90 19.11 6.36
C VAL A 233 -17.17 19.46 7.13
N ALA A 234 -17.25 19.14 8.42
CA ALA A 234 -18.41 19.47 9.26
C ALA A 234 -18.67 20.98 9.31
N SER A 235 -17.63 21.79 9.55
CA SER A 235 -17.71 23.26 9.58
C SER A 235 -18.22 23.83 8.24
N GLU A 236 -17.74 23.30 7.13
CA GLU A 236 -18.13 23.74 5.79
C GLU A 236 -19.56 23.33 5.39
N LEU A 237 -20.08 22.28 6.01
CA LEU A 237 -21.47 21.85 5.82
C LEU A 237 -22.45 22.62 6.73
N GLY A 238 -21.99 23.26 7.80
CA GLY A 238 -22.78 24.07 8.69
C GLY A 238 -23.43 23.30 9.86
N GLU A 239 -24.54 23.83 10.37
CA GLU A 239 -25.20 23.28 11.55
C GLU A 239 -25.86 21.90 11.32
N GLY A 240 -26.03 21.14 12.40
CA GLY A 240 -26.74 19.85 12.38
C GLY A 240 -25.93 18.68 11.82
N ILE A 241 -24.61 18.86 11.65
CA ILE A 241 -23.72 17.80 11.21
C ILE A 241 -23.20 17.01 12.41
N THR A 242 -23.26 15.71 12.31
CA THR A 242 -22.69 14.77 13.30
C THR A 242 -21.45 14.11 12.71
N THR A 243 -20.40 13.92 13.51
CA THR A 243 -19.18 13.23 13.06
C THR A 243 -18.90 12.05 13.97
N VAL A 244 -18.71 10.86 13.37
CA VAL A 244 -18.20 9.66 14.04
C VAL A 244 -16.69 9.65 13.92
N TYR A 245 -16.00 9.90 15.01
CA TYR A 245 -14.53 9.96 15.07
C TYR A 245 -13.91 8.58 15.34
N ALA A 246 -14.18 7.61 14.48
CA ALA A 246 -13.62 6.26 14.65
C ALA A 246 -12.08 6.25 14.58
N GLY A 247 -11.49 7.17 13.81
CA GLY A 247 -10.03 7.34 13.76
C GLY A 247 -9.42 7.70 15.12
N LEU A 248 -10.08 8.56 15.92
CA LEU A 248 -9.65 8.85 17.29
C LEU A 248 -9.75 7.62 18.20
N ALA A 249 -10.83 6.83 18.05
CA ALA A 249 -10.99 5.60 18.82
C ALA A 249 -9.90 4.58 18.48
N PHE A 250 -9.47 4.49 17.21
CA PHE A 250 -8.34 3.65 16.79
C PHE A 250 -7.05 4.07 17.51
N GLU A 251 -6.69 5.36 17.47
CA GLU A 251 -5.48 5.87 18.13
C GLU A 251 -5.52 5.63 19.65
N ASN A 252 -6.65 5.91 20.30
CA ASN A 252 -6.83 5.65 21.72
C ASN A 252 -6.74 4.14 22.05
N CYS A 253 -7.28 3.27 21.18
CA CYS A 253 -7.19 1.83 21.38
C CYS A 253 -5.75 1.34 21.25
N ILE A 254 -5.00 1.80 20.28
CA ILE A 254 -3.59 1.44 20.10
C ILE A 254 -2.75 1.87 21.32
N ALA A 255 -3.05 3.05 21.88
CA ALA A 255 -2.35 3.54 23.06
C ALA A 255 -2.73 2.78 24.35
N LEU A 256 -4.01 2.47 24.54
CA LEU A 256 -4.52 1.88 25.78
C LEU A 256 -4.49 0.34 25.78
N ASN A 257 -4.57 -0.28 24.61
CA ASN A 257 -4.67 -1.73 24.43
C ASN A 257 -3.78 -2.18 23.26
N PRO A 258 -2.46 -2.06 23.37
CA PRO A 258 -1.53 -2.33 22.27
C PRO A 258 -1.59 -3.77 21.74
N ASP A 259 -2.08 -4.71 22.54
CA ASP A 259 -2.25 -6.11 22.16
C ASP A 259 -3.48 -6.36 21.24
N ILE A 260 -4.32 -5.34 21.01
CA ILE A 260 -5.47 -5.47 20.12
C ILE A 260 -5.07 -5.02 18.72
N ASN A 261 -5.02 -5.95 17.79
CA ASN A 261 -4.79 -5.62 16.39
C ASN A 261 -6.08 -5.09 15.74
N LEU A 262 -6.07 -3.81 15.36
CA LEU A 262 -7.22 -3.16 14.70
C LEU A 262 -7.17 -3.21 13.18
N TYR A 263 -6.10 -3.73 12.59
CA TYR A 263 -5.85 -3.67 11.16
C TYR A 263 -5.73 -5.05 10.53
N HIS A 264 -6.18 -5.14 9.30
CA HIS A 264 -5.90 -6.28 8.42
C HIS A 264 -4.40 -6.32 8.06
N THR A 265 -3.95 -7.42 7.47
CA THR A 265 -2.54 -7.63 7.07
C THR A 265 -2.02 -6.62 6.04
N ASP A 266 -2.89 -5.88 5.38
CA ASP A 266 -2.53 -4.79 4.45
C ASP A 266 -2.34 -3.43 5.15
N TYR A 267 -2.42 -3.38 6.48
CA TYR A 267 -2.22 -2.20 7.32
C TYR A 267 -3.15 -1.01 7.01
N THR A 268 -4.15 -1.23 6.19
CA THR A 268 -5.09 -0.23 5.67
C THR A 268 -6.51 -0.49 6.11
N HIS A 269 -6.99 -1.70 5.83
CA HIS A 269 -8.35 -2.11 6.17
C HIS A 269 -8.45 -2.51 7.63
N PRO A 270 -9.64 -2.42 8.21
CA PRO A 270 -9.82 -2.81 9.60
C PRO A 270 -9.82 -4.34 9.75
N SER A 271 -9.27 -4.82 10.86
CA SER A 271 -9.54 -6.17 11.35
C SER A 271 -10.99 -6.32 11.79
N PRO A 272 -11.47 -7.51 12.16
CA PRO A 272 -12.77 -7.67 12.83
C PRO A 272 -12.91 -6.79 14.08
N GLU A 273 -11.85 -6.68 14.90
CA GLU A 273 -11.78 -5.82 16.08
C GLU A 273 -11.87 -4.34 15.71
N GLY A 274 -11.16 -3.91 14.63
CA GLY A 274 -11.22 -2.54 14.14
C GLY A 274 -12.62 -2.16 13.63
N SER A 275 -13.26 -3.04 12.86
CA SER A 275 -14.64 -2.83 12.40
C SER A 275 -15.65 -2.79 13.55
N TYR A 276 -15.44 -3.62 14.57
CA TYR A 276 -16.26 -3.60 15.77
C TYR A 276 -16.09 -2.29 16.56
N LEU A 277 -14.86 -1.80 16.72
CA LEU A 277 -14.58 -0.52 17.38
C LEU A 277 -15.26 0.64 16.64
N ALA A 278 -15.22 0.63 15.30
CA ALA A 278 -15.94 1.61 14.48
C ALA A 278 -17.45 1.53 14.70
N ALA A 279 -18.05 0.33 14.72
CA ALA A 279 -19.46 0.12 14.98
C ALA A 279 -19.88 0.62 16.40
N ALA A 280 -19.06 0.36 17.42
CA ALA A 280 -19.26 0.87 18.76
C ALA A 280 -19.17 2.41 18.81
N SER A 281 -18.26 3.01 18.03
CA SER A 281 -18.16 4.47 17.90
C SER A 281 -19.40 5.07 17.21
N PHE A 282 -19.95 4.40 16.19
CA PHE A 282 -21.24 4.79 15.60
C PHE A 282 -22.37 4.73 16.63
N TYR A 283 -22.45 3.64 17.42
CA TYR A 283 -23.47 3.50 18.44
C TYR A 283 -23.39 4.64 19.47
N ALA A 284 -22.21 4.86 20.04
CA ALA A 284 -22.02 5.92 21.03
C ALA A 284 -22.32 7.31 20.46
N THR A 285 -21.96 7.58 19.20
CA THR A 285 -22.22 8.87 18.55
C THR A 285 -23.72 9.10 18.29
N ILE A 286 -24.42 8.11 17.74
CA ILE A 286 -25.80 8.28 17.27
C ILE A 286 -26.78 8.30 18.45
N PHE A 287 -26.56 7.43 19.44
CA PHE A 287 -27.48 7.31 20.56
C PHE A 287 -27.07 8.08 21.81
N GLY A 288 -25.79 8.54 21.89
CA GLY A 288 -25.28 9.20 23.09
C GLY A 288 -25.23 8.25 24.32
N GLU A 289 -25.21 6.95 24.07
CA GLU A 289 -25.26 5.91 25.08
C GLU A 289 -24.00 5.05 25.06
N LYS A 290 -23.67 4.43 26.20
CA LYS A 290 -22.48 3.57 26.29
C LYS A 290 -22.66 2.28 25.52
N SER A 291 -21.80 2.03 24.56
CA SER A 291 -21.80 0.79 23.78
C SER A 291 -21.44 -0.43 24.63
N LEU A 292 -20.66 -0.24 25.70
CA LEU A 292 -20.31 -1.29 26.66
C LEU A 292 -21.54 -1.86 27.37
N GLU A 293 -22.53 -1.04 27.70
CA GLU A 293 -23.73 -1.44 28.41
C GLU A 293 -24.66 -2.32 27.57
N VAL A 294 -24.55 -2.25 26.24
CA VAL A 294 -25.31 -3.11 25.32
C VAL A 294 -24.91 -4.58 25.44
N GLY A 295 -23.64 -4.86 25.74
CA GLY A 295 -23.13 -6.23 25.92
C GLY A 295 -23.10 -7.07 24.63
N TYR A 296 -23.25 -6.46 23.45
CA TYR A 296 -23.23 -7.15 22.16
C TYR A 296 -21.80 -7.52 21.76
N LYS A 297 -21.51 -8.81 21.58
CA LYS A 297 -20.14 -9.31 21.41
C LYS A 297 -19.69 -9.50 19.96
N HIS A 298 -20.59 -9.80 19.07
CA HIS A 298 -20.32 -10.11 17.65
C HIS A 298 -19.17 -11.11 17.41
N GLY A 299 -18.96 -12.06 18.31
CA GLY A 299 -17.81 -12.98 18.23
C GLY A 299 -16.46 -12.38 18.61
N ILE A 300 -16.39 -11.13 19.04
CA ILE A 300 -15.15 -10.43 19.42
C ILE A 300 -14.84 -10.68 20.89
N ASN A 301 -13.68 -11.27 21.16
CA ASN A 301 -13.26 -11.58 22.54
C ASN A 301 -12.95 -10.33 23.36
N LYS A 302 -12.38 -9.30 22.72
CA LYS A 302 -11.96 -8.03 23.33
C LYS A 302 -13.05 -6.94 23.26
N TYR A 303 -14.32 -7.32 23.13
CA TYR A 303 -15.41 -6.36 22.93
C TYR A 303 -15.55 -5.34 24.06
N LYS A 304 -15.23 -5.72 25.31
CA LYS A 304 -15.33 -4.80 26.46
C LYS A 304 -14.32 -3.68 26.39
N GLU A 305 -13.08 -4.03 26.06
CA GLU A 305 -11.98 -3.08 25.88
C GLU A 305 -12.30 -2.12 24.71
N LEU A 306 -12.79 -2.66 23.59
CA LEU A 306 -13.15 -1.87 22.41
C LEU A 306 -14.33 -0.93 22.70
N CYS A 307 -15.42 -1.41 23.32
CA CYS A 307 -16.53 -0.56 23.75
C CYS A 307 -16.08 0.51 24.74
N THR A 308 -15.25 0.15 25.73
CA THR A 308 -14.71 1.12 26.70
C THR A 308 -13.93 2.25 26.00
N VAL A 309 -13.13 1.90 25.00
CA VAL A 309 -12.38 2.90 24.22
C VAL A 309 -13.33 3.77 23.40
N ALA A 310 -14.31 3.17 22.71
CA ALA A 310 -15.30 3.92 21.93
C ALA A 310 -16.06 4.91 22.83
N ASP A 311 -16.56 4.44 23.98
CA ASP A 311 -17.33 5.26 24.93
C ASP A 311 -16.47 6.41 25.49
N LYS A 312 -15.24 6.15 25.90
CA LYS A 312 -14.32 7.18 26.38
C LYS A 312 -14.00 8.21 25.31
N THR A 313 -13.74 7.75 24.07
CA THR A 313 -13.42 8.64 22.97
C THR A 313 -14.61 9.52 22.59
N ILE A 314 -15.77 8.92 22.42
CA ILE A 314 -16.96 9.58 21.86
C ILE A 314 -17.75 10.35 22.93
N LEU A 315 -18.01 9.72 24.07
CA LEU A 315 -18.88 10.31 25.10
C LEU A 315 -18.14 11.14 26.13
N GLU A 316 -16.90 10.76 26.45
CA GLU A 316 -16.09 11.44 27.47
C GLU A 316 -15.06 12.40 26.83
N GLY A 317 -14.93 12.40 25.49
CA GLY A 317 -14.06 13.31 24.75
C GLY A 317 -12.58 13.00 24.91
N LEU A 318 -12.20 11.72 25.13
CA LEU A 318 -10.80 11.32 25.24
C LEU A 318 -10.08 11.58 23.90
N MET A 319 -9.11 12.49 23.92
CA MET A 319 -8.27 12.80 22.76
C MET A 319 -6.98 11.98 22.81
N PRO A 320 -6.57 11.39 21.68
CA PRO A 320 -5.26 10.73 21.58
C PRO A 320 -4.13 11.76 21.60
N ASP A 321 -2.97 11.34 22.06
CA ASP A 321 -1.78 12.18 22.16
C ASP A 321 -1.16 12.48 20.77
N PHE A 322 -1.50 11.68 19.74
CA PHE A 322 -0.92 11.75 18.38
C PHE A 322 0.61 11.80 18.37
N LYS A 323 1.24 11.25 19.42
CA LYS A 323 2.69 11.11 19.42
C LYS A 323 3.12 10.19 18.31
N GLU A 324 4.13 10.65 17.58
CA GLU A 324 4.92 9.75 16.75
C GLU A 324 5.41 8.62 17.68
N PRO A 325 5.25 7.34 17.28
CA PRO A 325 5.88 6.28 18.04
C PRO A 325 7.35 6.66 18.18
N GLU A 326 7.83 6.74 19.41
CA GLU A 326 9.27 6.71 19.63
C GLU A 326 9.73 5.50 18.85
N ILE A 327 10.59 5.72 17.85
CA ILE A 327 11.27 4.62 17.17
C ILE A 327 11.93 3.91 18.35
N SER A 328 11.34 2.79 18.75
CA SER A 328 11.99 1.99 19.76
C SER A 328 13.32 1.65 19.12
N ASP A 329 14.37 2.32 19.58
CA ASP A 329 15.70 1.84 19.43
C ASP A 329 15.67 0.48 20.15
N ASN A 330 15.15 -0.53 19.46
CA ASN A 330 15.33 -1.90 19.89
C ASN A 330 16.81 -2.15 19.62
N VAL A 331 17.62 -1.70 20.57
CA VAL A 331 19.08 -1.52 20.53
C VAL A 331 19.79 -2.85 20.34
N ASP A 332 19.03 -3.95 20.42
CA ASP A 332 19.59 -5.30 20.44
C ASP A 332 19.59 -5.99 19.07
N GLN A 333 18.84 -5.49 18.06
CA GLN A 333 18.81 -6.09 16.73
C GLN A 333 19.49 -5.19 15.70
N TYR A 334 20.38 -5.77 14.90
CA TYR A 334 20.94 -5.10 13.73
C TYR A 334 19.94 -5.16 12.57
N ARG A 335 19.52 -4.01 12.05
CA ARG A 335 18.41 -3.91 11.10
C ARG A 335 18.93 -3.72 9.68
N ILE A 336 18.56 -4.64 8.78
CA ILE A 336 18.97 -4.62 7.36
C ILE A 336 17.75 -4.55 6.45
N LEU A 337 17.71 -3.53 5.59
CA LEU A 337 16.74 -3.43 4.50
C LEU A 337 17.37 -3.91 3.20
N TYR A 338 16.76 -4.90 2.57
CA TYR A 338 17.12 -5.35 1.23
C TYR A 338 16.17 -4.78 0.19
N ILE A 339 16.71 -4.17 -0.86
CA ILE A 339 15.94 -3.60 -1.98
C ILE A 339 16.42 -4.28 -3.26
N GLY A 340 15.52 -4.93 -4.01
CA GLY A 340 15.92 -5.57 -5.25
C GLY A 340 14.92 -6.57 -5.79
N SER A 341 15.40 -7.51 -6.60
CA SER A 341 14.60 -8.60 -7.16
C SER A 341 14.50 -9.80 -6.22
N ALA A 342 13.65 -10.77 -6.55
CA ALA A 342 13.53 -12.03 -5.80
C ALA A 342 14.88 -12.77 -5.61
N LEU A 343 15.87 -12.45 -6.43
CA LEU A 343 17.22 -13.04 -6.32
C LEU A 343 17.94 -12.72 -5.01
N ILE A 344 17.52 -11.68 -4.31
CA ILE A 344 18.09 -11.34 -3.00
C ILE A 344 17.66 -12.35 -1.91
N ASN A 345 16.53 -13.02 -2.12
CA ASN A 345 16.04 -14.09 -1.24
C ASN A 345 16.42 -15.50 -1.73
N ASP A 346 17.05 -15.59 -2.93
CA ASP A 346 17.52 -16.87 -3.42
C ASP A 346 18.60 -17.44 -2.46
N TYR A 347 18.58 -18.74 -2.31
CA TYR A 347 19.57 -19.47 -1.53
C TYR A 347 19.60 -19.18 -0.02
N SER A 348 18.52 -18.66 0.57
CA SER A 348 18.40 -18.37 2.00
C SER A 348 19.50 -17.46 2.54
N MET A 349 19.97 -16.51 1.73
CA MET A 349 21.09 -15.62 2.07
C MET A 349 20.87 -14.87 3.38
N ALA A 350 19.69 -14.29 3.58
CA ALA A 350 19.38 -13.52 4.78
C ALA A 350 19.42 -14.38 6.06
N GLU A 351 18.85 -15.59 6.01
CA GLU A 351 18.88 -16.54 7.13
C GLU A 351 20.31 -17.00 7.47
N VAL A 352 21.13 -17.20 6.43
CA VAL A 352 22.53 -17.60 6.61
C VAL A 352 23.33 -16.45 7.22
N LEU A 353 23.10 -15.21 6.76
CA LEU A 353 23.74 -14.02 7.33
C LEU A 353 23.37 -13.83 8.81
N GLU A 354 22.08 -14.01 9.16
CA GLU A 354 21.62 -13.92 10.55
C GLU A 354 22.35 -14.90 11.46
N LYS A 355 22.50 -16.17 11.03
CA LYS A 355 23.22 -17.18 11.79
C LYS A 355 24.70 -16.83 11.95
N ILE A 356 25.35 -16.38 10.86
CA ILE A 356 26.75 -15.95 10.90
C ILE A 356 26.92 -14.78 11.86
N ALA A 357 26.06 -13.75 11.79
CA ALA A 357 26.17 -12.57 12.64
C ALA A 357 25.93 -12.91 14.12
N LYS A 358 24.97 -13.76 14.42
CA LYS A 358 24.70 -14.20 15.78
C LYS A 358 25.90 -14.94 16.38
N GLU A 359 26.53 -15.83 15.60
CA GLU A 359 27.65 -16.62 16.06
C GLU A 359 28.96 -15.83 16.12
N SER A 360 29.24 -14.99 15.12
CA SER A 360 30.52 -14.28 14.99
C SER A 360 30.60 -13.00 15.81
N VAL A 361 29.51 -12.21 15.89
CA VAL A 361 29.50 -10.89 16.55
C VAL A 361 28.38 -10.76 17.58
N GLY A 362 27.65 -11.83 17.89
CA GLY A 362 26.57 -11.83 18.89
C GLY A 362 25.38 -10.94 18.55
N LYS A 363 25.22 -10.57 17.28
CA LYS A 363 24.12 -9.70 16.83
C LYS A 363 22.96 -10.52 16.30
N GLU A 364 21.77 -10.22 16.76
CA GLU A 364 20.54 -10.64 16.12
C GLU A 364 20.21 -9.70 14.97
N ILE A 365 19.82 -10.24 13.81
CA ILE A 365 19.47 -9.45 12.64
C ILE A 365 17.94 -9.43 12.49
N TYR A 366 17.39 -8.24 12.32
CA TYR A 366 16.06 -8.05 11.75
C TYR A 366 16.24 -7.66 10.28
N SER A 367 15.68 -8.42 9.37
CA SER A 367 15.73 -8.11 7.94
C SER A 367 14.36 -7.94 7.33
N GLN A 368 14.25 -6.96 6.43
CA GLN A 368 13.09 -6.77 5.58
C GLN A 368 13.55 -6.73 4.13
N SER A 369 12.81 -7.42 3.25
CA SER A 369 13.08 -7.41 1.82
C SER A 369 11.94 -6.71 1.07
N LEU A 370 12.30 -5.76 0.24
CA LEU A 370 11.40 -5.08 -0.68
C LEU A 370 11.68 -5.60 -2.08
N LEU A 371 10.86 -6.54 -2.51
CA LEU A 371 11.05 -7.27 -3.76
C LEU A 371 9.99 -6.83 -4.78
N SER A 372 10.44 -6.43 -5.96
CA SER A 372 9.56 -6.11 -7.07
C SER A 372 9.98 -6.93 -8.28
N GLY A 373 9.37 -8.09 -8.45
CA GLY A 373 9.51 -8.91 -9.65
C GLY A 373 10.94 -8.94 -10.21
N SER A 374 11.35 -7.97 -11.00
CA SER A 374 12.67 -7.87 -11.61
C SER A 374 13.21 -6.44 -11.75
N TYR A 375 12.58 -5.42 -11.12
CA TYR A 375 12.93 -4.03 -11.42
C TYR A 375 13.10 -3.16 -10.19
N THR A 376 14.31 -2.64 -9.99
CA THR A 376 14.57 -1.66 -8.95
C THR A 376 13.82 -0.36 -9.24
N ASN A 377 13.77 0.08 -10.50
CA ASN A 377 13.05 1.28 -10.89
C ASN A 377 11.53 1.18 -10.65
N THR A 378 10.92 0.00 -10.82
CA THR A 378 9.49 -0.18 -10.52
C THR A 378 9.21 0.00 -9.04
N LEU A 379 10.07 -0.50 -8.16
CA LEU A 379 9.99 -0.26 -6.71
C LEU A 379 10.11 1.22 -6.36
N LEU A 380 10.97 1.94 -7.08
CA LEU A 380 11.33 3.31 -6.78
C LEU A 380 10.36 4.34 -7.40
N THR A 381 9.83 4.06 -8.61
CA THR A 381 9.04 5.01 -9.40
C THR A 381 7.54 4.73 -9.47
N GLU A 382 7.10 3.51 -9.16
CA GLU A 382 5.66 3.17 -9.06
C GLU A 382 5.20 3.02 -7.60
N PRO A 383 5.21 4.08 -6.82
CA PRO A 383 4.88 4.01 -5.40
C PRO A 383 3.40 3.73 -5.13
N THR A 384 2.56 3.66 -6.18
CA THR A 384 1.14 3.29 -6.08
C THR A 384 0.91 1.81 -5.84
N LYS A 385 1.87 0.96 -6.23
CA LYS A 385 1.71 -0.50 -6.14
C LYS A 385 2.39 -1.10 -4.91
N ASP A 386 3.43 -0.45 -4.41
CA ASP A 386 4.16 -0.93 -3.25
C ASP A 386 4.36 0.18 -2.20
N LEU A 387 3.34 0.35 -1.36
CA LEU A 387 3.41 1.24 -0.20
C LEU A 387 4.50 0.78 0.79
N GLY A 388 4.82 -0.51 0.80
CA GLY A 388 5.81 -1.11 1.69
C GLY A 388 7.22 -0.55 1.50
N PHE A 389 7.61 -0.15 0.28
CA PHE A 389 8.92 0.45 0.00
C PHE A 389 9.11 1.79 0.76
N ARG A 390 8.14 2.67 0.64
CA ARG A 390 8.22 3.99 1.28
C ARG A 390 8.13 3.91 2.79
N ASP A 391 7.29 3.03 3.27
CA ASP A 391 7.15 2.76 4.70
C ASP A 391 8.46 2.26 5.29
N ALA A 392 9.12 1.33 4.61
CA ALA A 392 10.41 0.82 5.04
C ALA A 392 11.51 1.90 5.09
N LEU A 393 11.52 2.85 4.15
CA LEU A 393 12.51 3.93 4.14
C LEU A 393 12.33 4.97 5.26
N LEU A 394 11.23 4.92 5.98
CA LEU A 394 11.01 5.82 7.13
C LEU A 394 11.45 5.20 8.45
N GLU A 395 11.80 3.93 8.44
CA GLU A 395 12.46 3.31 9.58
C GLU A 395 13.96 3.62 9.59
N ARG A 396 14.57 3.53 10.75
CA ARG A 396 16.03 3.53 10.87
C ARG A 396 16.55 2.13 10.56
N TRP A 397 17.50 2.07 9.67
CA TRP A 397 18.21 0.87 9.31
C TRP A 397 19.69 1.01 9.69
N ASP A 398 20.31 -0.07 10.15
CA ASP A 398 21.74 -0.11 10.34
C ASP A 398 22.47 -0.29 9.02
N ALA A 399 21.81 -0.95 8.06
CA ALA A 399 22.28 -1.06 6.68
C ALA A 399 21.12 -1.14 5.68
N VAL A 400 21.30 -0.57 4.49
CA VAL A 400 20.45 -0.76 3.32
C VAL A 400 21.27 -1.37 2.20
N VAL A 401 20.81 -2.50 1.67
CA VAL A 401 21.48 -3.24 0.58
C VAL A 401 20.61 -3.18 -0.66
N ILE A 402 21.10 -2.55 -1.71
CA ILE A 402 20.39 -2.34 -2.98
C ILE A 402 20.99 -3.25 -4.04
N GLN A 403 20.21 -4.17 -4.57
CA GLN A 403 20.65 -5.12 -5.57
C GLN A 403 20.44 -4.56 -6.99
N ILE A 404 21.47 -4.62 -7.83
CA ILE A 404 21.32 -4.37 -9.27
C ILE A 404 20.45 -5.47 -9.88
N THR A 405 19.57 -5.10 -10.82
CA THR A 405 18.71 -6.09 -11.50
C THR A 405 19.38 -6.74 -12.69
N ARG A 406 18.95 -7.96 -13.04
CA ARG A 406 19.42 -8.70 -14.24
C ARG A 406 19.07 -8.02 -15.57
N ARG A 407 18.29 -6.96 -15.55
CA ARG A 407 17.93 -6.20 -16.75
C ARG A 407 19.00 -5.21 -17.17
N CYS A 408 19.83 -4.78 -16.23
CA CYS A 408 21.02 -3.99 -16.54
C CYS A 408 22.01 -4.89 -17.28
N THR A 409 21.99 -4.86 -18.59
CA THR A 409 22.89 -5.66 -19.43
C THR A 409 23.75 -4.77 -20.31
N PRO A 410 24.91 -5.25 -20.80
CA PRO A 410 25.76 -4.46 -21.71
C PRO A 410 25.04 -3.97 -22.97
N SER A 411 23.99 -4.69 -23.39
CA SER A 411 23.21 -4.35 -24.59
C SER A 411 22.03 -3.43 -24.32
N SER A 412 21.79 -3.06 -23.06
CA SER A 412 20.73 -2.14 -22.65
C SER A 412 21.25 -1.15 -21.62
N PRO A 413 22.23 -0.31 -21.97
CA PRO A 413 22.81 0.67 -21.05
C PRO A 413 21.79 1.71 -20.59
N ASP A 414 20.80 2.04 -21.42
CA ASP A 414 19.66 2.89 -21.11
C ASP A 414 18.82 2.38 -19.94
N VAL A 415 18.72 1.07 -19.77
CA VAL A 415 18.04 0.47 -18.61
C VAL A 415 18.84 0.72 -17.33
N ALA A 416 20.16 0.53 -17.38
CA ALA A 416 21.02 0.77 -16.22
C ALA A 416 21.00 2.25 -15.81
N GLU A 417 21.02 3.17 -16.79
CA GLU A 417 20.89 4.61 -16.57
C GLU A 417 19.52 4.96 -15.95
N SER A 418 18.43 4.44 -16.50
CA SER A 418 17.08 4.66 -15.98
C SER A 418 16.91 4.15 -14.54
N GLU A 419 17.47 3.00 -14.19
CA GLU A 419 17.43 2.49 -12.82
C GLU A 419 18.26 3.36 -11.85
N LEU A 420 19.41 3.85 -12.29
CA LEU A 420 20.24 4.74 -11.49
C LEU A 420 19.55 6.10 -11.25
N GLU A 421 18.93 6.68 -12.28
CA GLU A 421 18.16 7.93 -12.12
C GLU A 421 16.97 7.75 -11.16
N ALA A 422 16.23 6.64 -11.28
CA ALA A 422 15.17 6.32 -10.35
C ALA A 422 15.68 6.19 -8.90
N LEU A 423 16.86 5.61 -8.72
CA LEU A 423 17.50 5.50 -7.41
C LEU A 423 17.89 6.88 -6.85
N LYS A 424 18.40 7.77 -7.70
CA LYS A 424 18.72 9.16 -7.33
C LYS A 424 17.51 9.95 -6.84
N GLU A 425 16.34 9.74 -7.45
CA GLU A 425 15.09 10.42 -7.02
C GLU A 425 14.72 10.13 -5.57
N VAL A 426 15.05 8.96 -5.04
CA VAL A 426 14.73 8.56 -3.66
C VAL A 426 15.95 8.54 -2.74
N TRP A 427 17.14 8.89 -3.26
CA TRP A 427 18.40 8.76 -2.56
C TRP A 427 18.44 9.49 -1.22
N ASP A 428 17.96 10.74 -1.19
CA ASP A 428 17.89 11.54 0.02
C ASP A 428 17.06 10.87 1.13
N THR A 429 16.04 10.11 0.74
CA THR A 429 15.21 9.37 1.71
C THR A 429 15.97 8.14 2.24
N ILE A 430 16.70 7.45 1.37
CA ILE A 430 17.50 6.28 1.74
C ILE A 430 18.60 6.70 2.74
N VAL A 431 19.35 7.74 2.45
CA VAL A 431 20.47 8.20 3.32
C VAL A 431 19.99 8.82 4.63
N LYS A 432 18.73 9.25 4.71
CA LYS A 432 18.11 9.66 5.98
C LYS A 432 17.78 8.47 6.87
N SER A 433 17.50 7.31 6.27
CA SER A 433 17.20 6.08 7.01
C SER A 433 18.44 5.38 7.55
N THR A 434 19.58 5.56 6.89
CA THR A 434 20.89 5.01 7.29
C THR A 434 22.05 5.70 6.59
N SER A 435 23.22 5.74 7.24
CA SER A 435 24.50 6.13 6.60
C SER A 435 25.22 4.96 5.92
N ASN A 436 24.76 3.71 6.12
CA ASN A 436 25.38 2.51 5.61
C ASN A 436 24.57 1.93 4.44
N VAL A 437 24.79 2.46 3.23
CA VAL A 437 24.16 1.97 2.00
C VAL A 437 25.19 1.21 1.18
N TYR A 438 24.76 0.08 0.64
CA TYR A 438 25.57 -0.82 -0.17
C TYR A 438 24.87 -1.13 -1.48
N ILE A 439 25.59 -1.00 -2.60
CA ILE A 439 25.14 -1.55 -3.88
C ILE A 439 25.67 -2.99 -3.99
N PHE A 440 24.75 -3.93 -4.18
CA PHE A 440 25.05 -5.36 -4.26
C PHE A 440 25.04 -5.81 -5.71
N ALA A 441 26.21 -6.28 -6.19
CA ALA A 441 26.34 -6.84 -7.53
C ALA A 441 25.65 -8.21 -7.61
N LEU A 442 25.13 -8.54 -8.80
CA LEU A 442 24.58 -9.85 -9.12
C LEU A 442 25.62 -10.78 -9.77
N ASN A 443 25.38 -12.08 -9.64
CA ASN A 443 26.08 -13.03 -10.49
C ASN A 443 25.43 -13.14 -11.89
N GLY A 444 26.25 -13.36 -12.89
CA GLY A 444 25.79 -13.73 -14.22
C GLY A 444 25.28 -15.17 -14.32
N SER A 445 24.56 -15.46 -15.38
CA SER A 445 24.15 -16.83 -15.76
C SER A 445 24.54 -17.10 -17.21
N ASP A 446 24.93 -18.34 -17.51
CA ASP A 446 25.28 -18.73 -18.86
C ASP A 446 24.07 -18.64 -19.80
N GLY A 447 24.31 -18.14 -21.01
CA GLY A 447 23.26 -17.97 -22.01
C GLY A 447 22.22 -16.93 -21.66
N GLN A 448 22.57 -15.94 -20.84
CA GLN A 448 21.66 -14.87 -20.46
C GLN A 448 21.14 -14.13 -21.70
N SER A 449 19.82 -14.12 -21.87
CA SER A 449 19.16 -13.44 -22.99
C SER A 449 19.21 -11.93 -22.78
N ILE A 450 19.51 -11.21 -23.85
CA ILE A 450 19.56 -9.77 -23.88
C ILE A 450 18.17 -9.25 -24.21
N PHE A 451 17.79 -8.19 -23.53
CA PHE A 451 16.54 -7.47 -23.78
C PHE A 451 16.91 -6.13 -24.43
N THR A 452 16.31 -5.84 -25.57
CA THR A 452 16.45 -4.53 -26.22
C THR A 452 15.21 -3.70 -26.02
N THR A 453 15.39 -2.41 -25.73
CA THR A 453 14.30 -1.44 -25.69
C THR A 453 13.98 -0.96 -27.11
N LYS A 454 12.71 -0.78 -27.42
CA LYS A 454 12.27 -0.14 -28.65
C LYS A 454 11.29 0.97 -28.29
N GLY A 455 11.67 2.21 -28.54
CA GLY A 455 10.78 3.36 -28.39
C GLY A 455 10.45 3.77 -26.96
N GLY A 456 11.35 3.55 -25.99
CA GLY A 456 11.13 3.98 -24.59
C GLY A 456 10.20 3.10 -23.76
N GLU A 457 9.58 2.10 -24.37
CA GLU A 457 8.82 1.06 -23.65
C GLU A 457 9.64 -0.23 -23.55
N LEU A 458 9.66 -0.80 -22.35
CA LEU A 458 10.36 -2.06 -22.07
C LEU A 458 9.58 -3.22 -22.67
N ASN A 459 9.89 -3.56 -23.92
CA ASN A 459 9.33 -4.74 -24.58
C ASN A 459 10.20 -5.98 -24.36
N TYR A 460 9.64 -6.98 -23.71
CA TYR A 460 10.23 -8.28 -23.42
C TYR A 460 10.30 -9.23 -24.64
N THR A 461 10.37 -8.70 -25.85
CA THR A 461 10.46 -9.53 -27.04
C THR A 461 11.88 -10.08 -27.19
N LYS A 462 11.97 -11.37 -27.19
CA LYS A 462 13.16 -12.16 -27.57
C LYS A 462 13.57 -11.74 -28.97
N THR A 463 14.57 -10.86 -29.10
CA THR A 463 15.07 -10.46 -30.42
C THR A 463 16.01 -11.49 -30.97
N SER A 464 16.03 -11.64 -32.29
CA SER A 464 16.81 -12.62 -33.04
C SER A 464 18.33 -12.38 -33.03
N ASN A 465 18.82 -11.28 -32.48
CA ASN A 465 20.24 -11.02 -32.30
C ASN A 465 20.67 -11.42 -30.91
N LYS A 466 21.05 -12.66 -30.75
CA LYS A 466 21.61 -13.20 -29.51
C LYS A 466 23.08 -12.81 -29.41
N GLU A 467 23.40 -11.78 -28.67
CA GLU A 467 24.69 -11.75 -28.00
C GLU A 467 24.54 -12.64 -26.75
N THR A 468 25.35 -13.67 -26.66
CA THR A 468 25.40 -14.54 -25.49
C THR A 468 26.64 -14.21 -24.70
N TYR A 469 26.45 -13.84 -23.45
CA TYR A 469 27.54 -13.65 -22.50
C TYR A 469 27.71 -14.92 -21.66
N THR A 470 28.94 -15.18 -21.30
CA THR A 470 29.26 -16.19 -20.28
C THR A 470 28.86 -15.68 -18.90
N SER A 471 28.67 -16.57 -17.96
CA SER A 471 28.41 -16.24 -16.56
C SER A 471 29.51 -15.34 -15.98
N ALA A 472 30.77 -15.55 -16.35
CA ALA A 472 31.89 -14.75 -15.88
C ALA A 472 31.87 -13.32 -16.46
N GLU A 473 31.57 -13.14 -17.74
CA GLU A 473 31.47 -11.82 -18.38
C GLU A 473 30.33 -11.02 -17.77
N MET A 474 29.17 -11.62 -17.55
CA MET A 474 28.05 -10.96 -16.92
C MET A 474 28.32 -10.64 -15.45
N SER A 475 28.97 -11.53 -14.70
CA SER A 475 29.35 -11.25 -13.32
C SER A 475 30.32 -10.06 -13.23
N LYS A 476 31.30 -10.03 -14.12
CA LYS A 476 32.22 -8.88 -14.20
C LYS A 476 31.48 -7.58 -14.52
N TYR A 477 30.57 -7.61 -15.49
CA TYR A 477 29.76 -6.43 -15.84
C TYR A 477 28.95 -5.92 -14.63
N TYR A 478 28.27 -6.81 -13.90
CA TYR A 478 27.51 -6.43 -12.72
C TYR A 478 28.40 -5.91 -11.58
N ALA A 479 29.60 -6.44 -11.40
CA ALA A 479 30.55 -5.91 -10.44
C ALA A 479 31.02 -4.50 -10.81
N ASP A 480 31.39 -4.28 -12.08
CA ASP A 480 31.81 -2.98 -12.59
C ASP A 480 30.67 -1.95 -12.48
N LEU A 481 29.43 -2.35 -12.82
CA LEU A 481 28.26 -1.49 -12.73
C LEU A 481 27.93 -1.13 -11.27
N ALA A 482 27.96 -2.10 -10.35
CA ALA A 482 27.72 -1.87 -8.94
C ALA A 482 28.74 -0.89 -8.35
N LYS A 483 29.99 -1.04 -8.74
CA LYS A 483 31.07 -0.14 -8.33
C LYS A 483 30.84 1.28 -8.85
N ALA A 484 30.49 1.42 -10.14
CA ALA A 484 30.23 2.72 -10.76
C ALA A 484 29.05 3.44 -10.07
N TRP A 485 27.96 2.71 -9.79
CA TRP A 485 26.82 3.28 -9.08
C TRP A 485 27.16 3.69 -7.65
N ALA A 486 27.94 2.87 -6.94
CA ALA A 486 28.36 3.19 -5.59
C ALA A 486 29.25 4.44 -5.54
N GLU A 487 30.18 4.59 -6.49
CA GLU A 487 31.02 5.78 -6.66
C GLU A 487 30.19 7.04 -6.94
N GLU A 488 29.20 6.94 -7.83
CA GLU A 488 28.33 8.06 -8.22
C GLU A 488 27.39 8.48 -7.09
N LEU A 489 26.87 7.52 -6.32
CA LEU A 489 25.96 7.77 -5.19
C LEU A 489 26.70 8.05 -3.87
N GLY A 490 28.02 7.92 -3.84
CA GLY A 490 28.82 8.14 -2.64
C GLY A 490 28.60 7.09 -1.54
N CYS A 491 28.35 5.84 -1.92
CA CYS A 491 28.13 4.74 -0.99
C CYS A 491 29.09 3.57 -1.21
N LYS A 492 28.91 2.48 -0.46
CA LYS A 492 29.74 1.27 -0.55
C LYS A 492 29.18 0.30 -1.60
N TYR A 493 30.02 -0.60 -2.12
CA TYR A 493 29.57 -1.70 -2.95
C TYR A 493 30.05 -3.05 -2.42
N ILE A 494 29.37 -4.11 -2.78
CA ILE A 494 29.68 -5.48 -2.38
C ILE A 494 29.96 -6.29 -3.64
N ASP A 495 31.22 -6.71 -3.81
CA ASP A 495 31.69 -7.48 -4.97
C ASP A 495 31.44 -8.97 -4.81
N TYR A 496 30.17 -9.34 -4.71
CA TYR A 496 29.79 -10.75 -4.70
C TYR A 496 29.98 -11.42 -6.08
N ALA A 497 29.79 -10.67 -7.17
CA ALA A 497 29.73 -11.23 -8.52
C ALA A 497 31.07 -11.84 -8.99
N ASN A 498 32.19 -11.18 -8.70
CA ASN A 498 33.51 -11.75 -8.99
C ASN A 498 33.81 -12.95 -8.07
N GLY A 499 33.35 -12.91 -6.80
CA GLY A 499 33.43 -14.06 -5.90
C GLY A 499 32.68 -15.29 -6.44
N TYR A 500 31.51 -15.08 -7.03
CA TYR A 500 30.77 -16.14 -7.71
C TYR A 500 31.53 -16.78 -8.88
N THR A 501 32.26 -15.97 -9.64
CA THR A 501 33.12 -16.47 -10.73
C THR A 501 34.26 -17.33 -10.19
N ASP A 502 34.93 -16.91 -9.12
CA ASP A 502 35.97 -17.69 -8.45
C ASP A 502 35.41 -19.01 -7.85
N LEU A 503 34.22 -18.96 -7.26
CA LEU A 503 33.52 -20.14 -6.74
C LEU A 503 33.26 -21.17 -7.85
N SER A 504 32.87 -20.69 -9.05
CA SER A 504 32.67 -21.51 -10.24
C SER A 504 33.98 -22.13 -10.73
N ALA A 505 35.05 -21.33 -10.77
CA ALA A 505 36.39 -21.77 -11.19
C ALA A 505 36.98 -22.83 -10.24
N ALA A 506 36.68 -22.72 -8.94
CA ALA A 506 37.10 -23.69 -7.92
C ALA A 506 36.30 -25.02 -7.99
N GLY A 507 35.27 -25.10 -8.84
CA GLY A 507 34.47 -26.31 -9.03
C GLY A 507 33.55 -26.70 -7.84
N ILE A 508 33.31 -25.74 -6.93
CA ILE A 508 32.50 -25.97 -5.73
C ILE A 508 31.15 -25.26 -5.76
N LYS A 509 30.76 -24.72 -6.92
CA LYS A 509 29.52 -23.97 -7.11
C LYS A 509 28.29 -24.87 -7.04
N ASN A 510 27.42 -24.60 -6.07
CA ASN A 510 26.06 -25.14 -5.95
C ASN A 510 25.18 -24.14 -5.18
N ALA A 511 23.88 -24.40 -5.04
CA ALA A 511 22.97 -23.49 -4.37
C ALA A 511 23.43 -23.12 -2.94
N THR A 512 23.89 -24.08 -2.17
CA THR A 512 24.33 -23.89 -0.78
C THR A 512 25.60 -23.02 -0.69
N THR A 513 26.61 -23.30 -1.55
CA THR A 513 27.86 -22.51 -1.56
C THR A 513 27.63 -21.10 -2.07
N VAL A 514 26.71 -20.91 -3.01
CA VAL A 514 26.31 -19.58 -3.52
C VAL A 514 25.65 -18.75 -2.42
N GLY A 515 24.67 -19.29 -1.69
CA GLY A 515 24.03 -18.60 -0.57
C GLY A 515 25.01 -18.28 0.56
N TYR A 516 25.92 -19.21 0.86
CA TYR A 516 26.94 -18.96 1.86
C TYR A 516 27.93 -17.89 1.42
N LEU A 517 28.34 -17.86 0.15
CA LEU A 517 29.19 -16.79 -0.41
C LEU A 517 28.51 -15.42 -0.31
N GLN A 518 27.21 -15.34 -0.67
CA GLN A 518 26.45 -14.10 -0.54
C GLN A 518 26.44 -13.58 0.91
N ALA A 519 26.13 -14.47 1.84
CA ALA A 519 26.08 -14.14 3.26
C ALA A 519 27.45 -13.72 3.81
N CYS A 520 28.54 -14.40 3.44
CA CYS A 520 29.90 -14.03 3.83
C CYS A 520 30.29 -12.66 3.24
N SER A 521 29.98 -12.41 1.97
CA SER A 521 30.28 -11.12 1.32
C SER A 521 29.56 -9.95 2.03
N LEU A 522 28.28 -10.15 2.36
CA LEU A 522 27.52 -9.19 3.16
C LEU A 522 28.09 -9.01 4.55
N PHE A 523 28.42 -10.10 5.23
CA PHE A 523 28.95 -10.05 6.58
C PHE A 523 30.25 -9.25 6.66
N TYR A 524 31.21 -9.55 5.80
CA TYR A 524 32.49 -8.82 5.77
C TYR A 524 32.31 -7.34 5.43
N SER A 525 31.41 -7.03 4.50
CA SER A 525 31.15 -5.65 4.09
C SER A 525 30.39 -4.82 5.12
N ILE A 526 29.46 -5.44 5.84
CA ILE A 526 28.58 -4.76 6.79
C ILE A 526 29.24 -4.66 8.17
N PHE A 527 29.78 -5.77 8.68
CA PHE A 527 30.30 -5.83 10.04
C PHE A 527 31.80 -5.55 10.12
N GLY A 528 32.55 -5.74 9.03
CA GLY A 528 34.01 -5.53 9.02
C GLY A 528 34.77 -6.52 9.91
N GLU A 529 34.20 -7.68 10.19
CA GLU A 529 34.74 -8.67 11.13
C GLU A 529 35.00 -10.00 10.42
N GLU A 530 35.93 -10.81 10.94
CA GLU A 530 36.20 -12.14 10.42
C GLU A 530 35.18 -13.16 10.94
N ILE A 531 34.77 -14.08 10.05
CA ILE A 531 33.94 -15.22 10.43
C ILE A 531 34.88 -16.28 11.04
N PRO A 532 34.70 -16.69 12.31
CA PRO A 532 35.59 -17.65 12.97
C PRO A 532 35.65 -18.98 12.20
N GLU A 533 36.83 -19.60 12.15
CA GLU A 533 37.01 -20.93 11.53
C GLU A 533 36.19 -22.02 12.21
N THR A 534 35.87 -21.81 13.49
CA THR A 534 35.09 -22.72 14.32
C THR A 534 33.58 -22.52 14.20
N SER A 535 33.15 -21.62 13.31
CA SER A 535 31.72 -21.36 13.10
C SER A 535 30.97 -22.66 12.79
N LYS A 536 29.91 -22.91 13.54
CA LYS A 536 29.02 -24.07 13.36
C LYS A 536 28.00 -23.86 12.25
N GLU A 537 27.79 -22.61 11.85
CA GLU A 537 26.76 -22.20 10.90
C GLU A 537 27.26 -22.34 9.45
N LEU A 538 27.54 -23.55 9.09
CA LEU A 538 28.11 -23.91 7.77
C LEU A 538 27.06 -24.06 6.67
N ASN A 539 25.81 -23.78 6.94
CA ASN A 539 24.70 -23.95 5.98
C ASN A 539 24.69 -25.34 5.29
N GLY A 540 25.03 -26.39 6.03
CA GLY A 540 25.16 -27.77 5.50
C GLY A 540 26.45 -28.05 4.71
N LEU A 541 27.40 -27.11 4.68
CA LEU A 541 28.70 -27.29 4.04
C LEU A 541 29.69 -28.03 4.98
N THR A 542 30.66 -28.72 4.36
CA THR A 542 31.80 -29.19 5.13
C THR A 542 32.72 -28.06 5.52
N ALA A 543 33.45 -28.17 6.63
CA ALA A 543 34.37 -27.15 7.10
C ALA A 543 35.40 -26.72 6.02
N THR A 544 35.90 -27.65 5.23
CA THR A 544 36.85 -27.38 4.14
C THR A 544 36.22 -26.49 3.06
N VAL A 545 35.00 -26.81 2.61
CA VAL A 545 34.30 -26.05 1.59
C VAL A 545 33.92 -24.67 2.13
N ALA A 546 33.41 -24.58 3.36
CA ALA A 546 33.06 -23.31 4.00
C ALA A 546 34.29 -22.40 4.15
N THR A 547 35.45 -22.94 4.53
CA THR A 547 36.70 -22.18 4.61
C THR A 547 37.12 -21.63 3.26
N GLU A 548 36.99 -22.42 2.19
CA GLU A 548 37.31 -21.94 0.83
C GLU A 548 36.34 -20.84 0.38
N VAL A 549 35.05 -21.00 0.64
CA VAL A 549 34.05 -19.95 0.31
C VAL A 549 34.35 -18.66 1.08
N ARG A 550 34.71 -18.72 2.36
CA ARG A 550 35.09 -17.54 3.16
C ARG A 550 36.31 -16.84 2.58
N LYS A 551 37.34 -17.60 2.16
CA LYS A 551 38.53 -17.01 1.50
C LYS A 551 38.18 -16.30 0.20
N ILE A 552 37.30 -16.88 -0.60
CA ILE A 552 36.80 -16.26 -1.83
C ILE A 552 36.03 -14.97 -1.50
N ALA A 553 35.12 -15.00 -0.53
CA ALA A 553 34.36 -13.81 -0.11
C ALA A 553 35.32 -12.70 0.38
N LEU A 554 36.28 -13.04 1.22
CA LEU A 554 37.25 -12.09 1.80
C LEU A 554 38.19 -11.46 0.73
N LYS A 555 38.50 -12.23 -0.32
CA LYS A 555 39.29 -11.73 -1.45
C LYS A 555 38.58 -10.57 -2.18
N HIS A 556 37.26 -10.65 -2.34
CA HIS A 556 36.47 -9.67 -3.09
C HIS A 556 35.78 -8.64 -2.22
N CYS A 557 35.54 -8.96 -0.94
CA CYS A 557 34.98 -8.07 0.06
C CYS A 557 35.95 -7.99 1.25
N PRO A 558 37.12 -7.33 1.08
CA PRO A 558 38.11 -7.28 2.13
C PRO A 558 37.63 -6.44 3.31
N ILE A 559 37.93 -6.91 4.51
CA ILE A 559 37.71 -6.15 5.73
C ILE A 559 38.63 -4.93 5.69
N ALA A 560 38.02 -3.75 5.84
CA ALA A 560 38.81 -2.51 5.93
C ALA A 560 39.69 -2.60 7.21
N LYS A 561 40.99 -2.53 7.02
CA LYS A 561 41.90 -2.32 8.17
C LYS A 561 41.75 -0.86 8.57
N GLU A 562 41.34 -0.61 9.79
CA GLU A 562 41.36 0.73 10.39
C GLU A 562 42.76 1.36 10.33
#